data_95c9797634df2ae58ade2b4cfe45b8a5
#
_entry.id   95c9797634df2ae58ade2b4cfe45b8a5
#
_cell.length_a   1.000
_cell.length_b   1.000
_cell.length_c   1.000
_cell.angle_alpha   90.00
_cell.angle_beta   90.00
_cell.angle_gamma   90.00
#
_symmetry.space_group_name_H-M   'P 1'
#
loop_
_entity.id
_entity.type
_entity.pdbx_description
1 polymer ?
#
loop_
_entity_poly.entity_id
_entity_poly.type
_entity_poly.pdbx_seq_one_letter_code
_entity_poly.pdbx_strand_id
1 'polypeptide(L)'
;MNIQLTNRIKQNARSFSKGQRLIAKYIEEHYDKVAFMTASKLGATVGVSESTVVRFATEIGYSGYPALQQAMQEMIRNRMTSVQRLEMTSTNIPLDRLLDSSMDQDIDIIRRTKESISHEEFYRAADALVKVKKVYIIGAGSSLAIATFLSHYFSLVFDSVQLISATSEAQILQQMVHIGEGDALIGISFPRYSKKAVKALKYASDRG
;
A
#
# COMPACT_ATOMS: atom_id res chain seq x y z
N MET A 1 6.53 -9.08 6.63
CA MET A 1 6.13 -9.51 5.26
C MET A 1 4.81 -8.85 4.92
N ASN A 2 4.58 -8.41 3.69
CA ASN A 2 3.32 -7.75 3.32
C ASN A 2 2.19 -8.78 3.36
N ILE A 3 1.05 -8.42 3.93
CA ILE A 3 -0.15 -9.26 4.02
C ILE A 3 -0.52 -9.84 2.64
N GLN A 4 -0.34 -9.08 1.56
CA GLN A 4 -0.65 -9.55 0.19
C GLN A 4 0.27 -10.68 -0.28
N LEU A 5 1.60 -10.57 -0.21
CA LEU A 5 2.50 -11.62 -0.67
C LEU A 5 2.38 -12.88 0.20
N THR A 6 2.34 -12.69 1.54
CA THR A 6 2.11 -13.80 2.47
C THR A 6 0.79 -14.51 2.21
N ASN A 7 -0.28 -13.75 1.96
CA ASN A 7 -1.58 -14.33 1.68
C ASN A 7 -1.58 -15.10 0.35
N ARG A 8 -0.96 -14.56 -0.71
CA ARG A 8 -0.82 -15.25 -2.00
C ARG A 8 -0.04 -16.56 -1.86
N ILE A 9 1.08 -16.54 -1.13
CA ILE A 9 1.86 -17.78 -0.85
C ILE A 9 1.00 -18.78 -0.07
N LYS A 10 0.32 -18.35 0.99
CA LYS A 10 -0.52 -19.24 1.81
C LYS A 10 -1.71 -19.81 1.05
N GLN A 11 -2.38 -19.01 0.22
CA GLN A 11 -3.52 -19.45 -0.58
C GLN A 11 -3.13 -20.54 -1.58
N ASN A 12 -1.93 -20.45 -2.17
CA ASN A 12 -1.43 -21.39 -3.16
C ASN A 12 -0.54 -22.51 -2.55
N ALA A 13 -0.29 -22.50 -1.24
CA ALA A 13 0.64 -23.44 -0.60
C ALA A 13 0.30 -24.93 -0.80
N ARG A 14 -0.99 -25.25 -1.01
CA ARG A 14 -1.44 -26.62 -1.24
C ARG A 14 -1.07 -27.15 -2.64
N SER A 15 -1.01 -26.28 -3.65
CA SER A 15 -0.67 -26.64 -5.04
C SER A 15 0.85 -26.73 -5.29
N PHE A 16 1.67 -26.20 -4.36
CA PHE A 16 3.12 -26.12 -4.57
C PHE A 16 3.80 -27.48 -4.69
N SER A 17 4.60 -27.63 -5.74
CA SER A 17 5.57 -28.71 -5.86
C SER A 17 6.64 -28.64 -4.75
N LYS A 18 7.44 -29.69 -4.59
CA LYS A 18 8.55 -29.73 -3.61
C LYS A 18 9.51 -28.54 -3.81
N GLY A 19 9.88 -28.23 -5.06
CA GLY A 19 10.77 -27.10 -5.37
C GLY A 19 10.14 -25.73 -5.06
N GLN A 20 8.86 -25.56 -5.35
CA GLN A 20 8.13 -24.32 -5.05
C GLN A 20 7.96 -24.08 -3.55
N ARG A 21 7.81 -25.12 -2.76
CA ARG A 21 7.80 -25.01 -1.28
C ARG A 21 9.14 -24.51 -0.74
N LEU A 22 10.26 -24.94 -1.33
CA LEU A 22 11.59 -24.43 -0.95
C LEU A 22 11.72 -22.95 -1.28
N ILE A 23 11.25 -22.52 -2.48
CA ILE A 23 11.23 -21.10 -2.87
C ILE A 23 10.36 -20.28 -1.89
N ALA A 24 9.14 -20.75 -1.62
CA ALA A 24 8.21 -20.06 -0.70
C ALA A 24 8.84 -19.86 0.68
N LYS A 25 9.41 -20.93 1.26
CA LYS A 25 10.08 -20.90 2.56
C LYS A 25 11.25 -19.90 2.55
N TYR A 26 12.11 -19.96 1.54
CA TYR A 26 13.25 -19.08 1.44
C TYR A 26 12.85 -17.58 1.28
N ILE A 27 11.80 -17.30 0.50
CA ILE A 27 11.23 -15.95 0.41
C ILE A 27 10.68 -15.50 1.77
N GLU A 28 9.99 -16.36 2.50
CA GLU A 28 9.45 -16.01 3.83
C GLU A 28 10.53 -15.63 4.83
N GLU A 29 11.66 -16.33 4.79
CA GLU A 29 12.79 -16.13 5.71
C GLU A 29 13.74 -15.00 5.26
N HIS A 30 13.88 -14.75 3.95
CA HIS A 30 14.93 -13.89 3.36
C HIS A 30 14.42 -12.96 2.25
N TYR A 31 13.17 -12.48 2.34
CA TYR A 31 12.56 -11.65 1.28
C TYR A 31 13.37 -10.39 0.94
N ASP A 32 14.10 -9.83 1.90
CA ASP A 32 14.98 -8.68 1.76
C ASP A 32 16.16 -8.96 0.81
N LYS A 33 16.72 -10.16 0.88
CA LYS A 33 17.79 -10.60 -0.03
C LYS A 33 17.23 -11.01 -1.39
N VAL A 34 16.11 -11.75 -1.39
CA VAL A 34 15.50 -12.27 -2.62
C VAL A 34 15.03 -11.14 -3.54
N ALA A 35 14.60 -10.01 -3.00
CA ALA A 35 14.19 -8.83 -3.77
C ALA A 35 15.28 -8.29 -4.72
N PHE A 36 16.54 -8.62 -4.47
CA PHE A 36 17.70 -8.21 -5.29
C PHE A 36 18.38 -9.37 -6.01
N MET A 37 17.83 -10.59 -5.94
CA MET A 37 18.35 -11.77 -6.65
C MET A 37 17.68 -11.92 -8.01
N THR A 38 18.43 -12.36 -9.02
CA THR A 38 17.84 -12.85 -10.28
C THR A 38 17.14 -14.19 -10.04
N ALA A 39 16.23 -14.58 -10.95
CA ALA A 39 15.57 -15.89 -10.88
C ALA A 39 16.59 -17.05 -10.88
N SER A 40 17.63 -16.94 -11.68
CA SER A 40 18.74 -17.89 -11.74
C SER A 40 19.47 -17.99 -10.39
N LYS A 41 19.81 -16.84 -9.78
CA LYS A 41 20.49 -16.77 -8.49
C LYS A 41 19.65 -17.37 -7.37
N LEU A 42 18.35 -17.04 -7.33
CA LEU A 42 17.42 -17.63 -6.36
C LEU A 42 17.30 -19.15 -6.56
N GLY A 43 17.15 -19.59 -7.82
CA GLY A 43 17.10 -21.02 -8.15
C GLY A 43 18.34 -21.78 -7.66
N ALA A 44 19.53 -21.26 -7.96
CA ALA A 44 20.79 -21.83 -7.48
C ALA A 44 20.87 -21.86 -5.95
N THR A 45 20.37 -20.82 -5.27
CA THR A 45 20.43 -20.72 -3.79
C THR A 45 19.54 -21.76 -3.11
N VAL A 46 18.35 -22.04 -3.66
CA VAL A 46 17.40 -22.99 -3.06
C VAL A 46 17.44 -24.39 -3.69
N GLY A 47 18.32 -24.61 -4.68
CA GLY A 47 18.50 -25.91 -5.31
C GLY A 47 17.42 -26.28 -6.30
N VAL A 48 16.88 -25.30 -7.06
CA VAL A 48 15.88 -25.51 -8.11
C VAL A 48 16.28 -24.81 -9.41
N SER A 49 15.63 -25.17 -10.55
CA SER A 49 15.86 -24.51 -11.81
C SER A 49 15.26 -23.09 -11.83
N GLU A 50 15.83 -22.20 -12.65
CA GLU A 50 15.30 -20.87 -12.92
C GLU A 50 13.83 -20.93 -13.40
N SER A 51 13.51 -21.88 -14.27
CA SER A 51 12.15 -22.08 -14.78
C SER A 51 11.15 -22.43 -13.64
N THR A 52 11.61 -23.09 -12.59
CA THR A 52 10.79 -23.36 -11.39
C THR A 52 10.50 -22.07 -10.63
N VAL A 53 11.48 -21.16 -10.53
CA VAL A 53 11.31 -19.85 -9.91
C VAL A 53 10.32 -18.97 -10.68
N VAL A 54 10.42 -18.95 -12.03
CA VAL A 54 9.50 -18.20 -12.88
C VAL A 54 8.07 -18.75 -12.76
N ARG A 55 7.90 -20.08 -12.81
CA ARG A 55 6.59 -20.72 -12.61
C ARG A 55 6.01 -20.48 -11.23
N PHE A 56 6.82 -20.47 -10.19
CA PHE A 56 6.37 -20.10 -8.86
C PHE A 56 5.77 -18.69 -8.82
N ALA A 57 6.44 -17.71 -9.43
CA ALA A 57 5.95 -16.34 -9.48
C ALA A 57 4.57 -16.25 -10.19
N THR A 58 4.39 -16.96 -11.31
CA THR A 58 3.10 -16.99 -12.02
C THR A 58 2.01 -17.73 -11.24
N GLU A 59 2.34 -18.78 -10.54
CA GLU A 59 1.37 -19.54 -9.72
C GLU A 59 0.83 -18.73 -8.55
N ILE A 60 1.63 -17.87 -7.94
CA ILE A 60 1.17 -16.94 -6.89
C ILE A 60 0.57 -15.64 -7.45
N GLY A 61 0.29 -15.58 -8.78
CA GLY A 61 -0.48 -14.51 -9.43
C GLY A 61 0.33 -13.28 -9.82
N TYR A 62 1.63 -13.42 -10.10
CA TYR A 62 2.43 -12.38 -10.76
C TYR A 62 2.63 -12.72 -12.24
N SER A 63 2.84 -11.72 -13.09
CA SER A 63 3.12 -11.92 -14.52
C SER A 63 4.46 -12.62 -14.82
N GLY A 64 5.28 -12.84 -13.80
CA GLY A 64 6.59 -13.49 -13.86
C GLY A 64 7.47 -13.09 -12.68
N TYR A 65 8.70 -13.62 -12.66
CA TYR A 65 9.64 -13.32 -11.57
C TYR A 65 10.00 -11.83 -11.43
N PRO A 66 10.19 -11.06 -12.52
CA PRO A 66 10.43 -9.61 -12.40
C PRO A 66 9.33 -8.86 -11.65
N ALA A 67 8.06 -9.20 -11.89
CA ALA A 67 6.93 -8.59 -11.18
C ALA A 67 6.91 -8.98 -9.69
N LEU A 68 7.21 -10.23 -9.35
CA LEU A 68 7.38 -10.68 -7.97
C LEU A 68 8.54 -9.95 -7.29
N GLN A 69 9.67 -9.84 -7.97
CA GLN A 69 10.86 -9.14 -7.49
C GLN A 69 10.55 -7.66 -7.19
N GLN A 70 9.89 -6.98 -8.12
CA GLN A 70 9.46 -5.59 -7.95
C GLN A 70 8.51 -5.43 -6.74
N ALA A 71 7.55 -6.34 -6.57
CA ALA A 71 6.66 -6.33 -5.40
C ALA A 71 7.42 -6.49 -4.08
N MET A 72 8.46 -7.34 -4.03
CA MET A 72 9.33 -7.48 -2.87
C MET A 72 10.17 -6.21 -2.62
N GLN A 73 10.72 -5.59 -3.67
CA GLN A 73 11.45 -4.34 -3.56
C GLN A 73 10.58 -3.20 -3.03
N GLU A 74 9.34 -3.10 -3.52
CA GLU A 74 8.35 -2.14 -3.00
C GLU A 74 8.02 -2.39 -1.53
N MET A 75 7.92 -3.66 -1.11
CA MET A 75 7.74 -4.01 0.29
C MET A 75 8.88 -3.53 1.18
N ILE A 76 10.12 -3.69 0.73
CA ILE A 76 11.32 -3.22 1.46
C ILE A 76 11.29 -1.70 1.53
N ARG A 77 11.10 -1.03 0.39
CA ARG A 77 11.00 0.42 0.28
C ARG A 77 9.93 1.00 1.21
N ASN A 78 8.79 0.32 1.32
CA ASN A 78 7.69 0.71 2.20
C ASN A 78 8.00 0.55 3.70
N ARG A 79 8.99 -0.27 4.06
CA ARG A 79 9.47 -0.44 5.44
C ARG A 79 10.61 0.52 5.83
N MET A 80 11.28 1.07 4.85
CA MET A 80 12.36 2.02 5.08
C MET A 80 11.84 3.34 5.65
N THR A 81 12.63 3.94 6.54
CA THR A 81 12.42 5.31 6.97
C THR A 81 12.63 6.27 5.79
N SER A 82 12.15 7.50 5.91
CA SER A 82 12.38 8.51 4.86
C SER A 82 13.86 8.76 4.61
N VAL A 83 14.68 8.70 5.67
CA VAL A 83 16.16 8.84 5.59
C VAL A 83 16.77 7.68 4.81
N GLN A 84 16.43 6.43 5.15
CA GLN A 84 16.93 5.25 4.43
C GLN A 84 16.54 5.25 2.95
N ARG A 85 15.34 5.72 2.61
CA ARG A 85 14.91 5.88 1.22
C ARG A 85 15.74 6.92 0.49
N LEU A 86 16.02 8.04 1.15
CA LEU A 86 16.85 9.10 0.60
C LEU A 86 18.30 8.60 0.32
N GLU A 87 18.89 7.88 1.28
CA GLU A 87 20.22 7.28 1.14
C GLU A 87 20.29 6.31 -0.04
N MET A 88 19.29 5.42 -0.21
CA MET A 88 19.25 4.51 -1.36
C MET A 88 19.09 5.24 -2.70
N THR A 89 18.33 6.32 -2.73
CA THR A 89 18.12 7.10 -3.96
C THR A 89 19.37 7.86 -4.34
N SER A 90 20.06 8.46 -3.37
CA SER A 90 21.25 9.26 -3.59
C SER A 90 22.46 8.44 -4.09
N THR A 91 22.50 7.14 -3.80
CA THR A 91 23.61 6.26 -4.23
C THR A 91 23.43 5.69 -5.65
N ASN A 92 22.20 5.71 -6.20
CA ASN A 92 21.88 4.99 -7.44
C ASN A 92 21.50 5.88 -8.63
N ILE A 93 21.27 7.18 -8.43
CA ILE A 93 20.83 8.08 -9.49
C ILE A 93 21.86 9.21 -9.63
N PRO A 94 22.49 9.37 -10.82
CA PRO A 94 23.34 10.53 -11.11
C PRO A 94 22.56 11.83 -10.91
N LEU A 95 23.20 12.85 -10.32
CA LEU A 95 22.56 14.13 -9.99
C LEU A 95 21.95 14.83 -11.20
N ASP A 96 22.56 14.71 -12.37
CA ASP A 96 22.11 15.26 -13.65
C ASP A 96 20.82 14.61 -14.17
N ARG A 97 20.49 13.40 -13.71
CA ARG A 97 19.27 12.66 -14.07
C ARG A 97 18.23 12.58 -12.95
N LEU A 98 18.49 13.22 -11.83
CA LEU A 98 17.61 13.10 -10.66
C LEU A 98 16.19 13.60 -10.94
N LEU A 99 16.06 14.73 -11.64
CA LEU A 99 14.75 15.31 -11.98
C LEU A 99 13.97 14.39 -12.92
N ASP A 100 14.59 14.00 -14.04
CA ASP A 100 13.93 13.14 -15.04
C ASP A 100 13.54 11.79 -14.43
N SER A 101 14.44 11.18 -13.68
CA SER A 101 14.17 9.91 -12.99
C SER A 101 13.05 10.02 -11.95
N SER A 102 12.93 11.15 -11.25
CA SER A 102 11.85 11.39 -10.31
C SER A 102 10.51 11.52 -11.04
N MET A 103 10.47 12.30 -12.13
CA MET A 103 9.27 12.48 -12.95
C MET A 103 8.83 11.16 -13.62
N ASP A 104 9.78 10.37 -14.14
CA ASP A 104 9.48 9.07 -14.73
C ASP A 104 8.88 8.11 -13.69
N GLN A 105 9.38 8.13 -12.45
CA GLN A 105 8.80 7.34 -11.36
C GLN A 105 7.37 7.79 -11.03
N ASP A 106 7.09 9.07 -11.00
CA ASP A 106 5.75 9.60 -10.74
C ASP A 106 4.78 9.23 -11.88
N ILE A 107 5.22 9.33 -13.13
CA ILE A 107 4.45 8.89 -14.31
C ILE A 107 4.11 7.39 -14.21
N ASP A 108 5.07 6.56 -13.84
CA ASP A 108 4.84 5.12 -13.66
C ASP A 108 3.91 4.80 -12.50
N ILE A 109 3.96 5.57 -11.41
CA ILE A 109 3.01 5.43 -10.29
C ILE A 109 1.60 5.79 -10.74
N ILE A 110 1.42 6.89 -11.47
CA ILE A 110 0.13 7.32 -12.01
C ILE A 110 -0.43 6.28 -12.97
N ARG A 111 0.40 5.76 -13.90
CA ARG A 111 -0.01 4.71 -14.85
C ARG A 111 -0.50 3.46 -14.13
N ARG A 112 0.28 2.95 -13.17
CA ARG A 112 -0.10 1.76 -12.37
C ARG A 112 -1.35 2.00 -11.54
N THR A 113 -1.53 3.19 -10.99
CA THR A 113 -2.75 3.55 -10.26
C THR A 113 -3.96 3.51 -11.19
N LYS A 114 -3.85 4.10 -12.39
CA LYS A 114 -4.92 4.07 -13.42
C LYS A 114 -5.29 2.63 -13.81
N GLU A 115 -4.30 1.74 -13.93
CA GLU A 115 -4.52 0.33 -14.31
C GLU A 115 -5.10 -0.52 -13.17
N SER A 116 -4.83 -0.14 -11.91
CA SER A 116 -5.24 -0.91 -10.73
C SER A 116 -6.54 -0.46 -10.09
N ILE A 117 -6.98 0.76 -10.38
CA ILE A 117 -8.20 1.32 -9.76
C ILE A 117 -9.45 0.70 -10.36
N SER A 118 -10.35 0.23 -9.50
CA SER A 118 -11.68 -0.20 -9.95
C SER A 118 -12.56 1.02 -10.22
N HIS A 119 -12.95 1.19 -11.47
CA HIS A 119 -13.87 2.26 -11.87
C HIS A 119 -15.22 2.15 -11.14
N GLU A 120 -15.73 0.92 -10.98
CA GLU A 120 -16.98 0.66 -10.26
C GLU A 120 -16.89 1.11 -8.80
N GLU A 121 -15.84 0.71 -8.08
CA GLU A 121 -15.62 1.11 -6.69
C GLU A 121 -15.42 2.63 -6.56
N PHE A 122 -14.74 3.25 -7.51
CA PHE A 122 -14.55 4.70 -7.53
C PHE A 122 -15.89 5.44 -7.65
N TYR A 123 -16.73 5.07 -8.63
CA TYR A 123 -18.04 5.69 -8.79
C TYR A 123 -18.97 5.39 -7.61
N ARG A 124 -18.93 4.18 -7.06
CA ARG A 124 -19.68 3.83 -5.86
C ARG A 124 -19.29 4.69 -4.65
N ALA A 125 -18.01 4.94 -4.47
CA ALA A 125 -17.52 5.83 -3.42
C ALA A 125 -17.95 7.29 -3.64
N ALA A 126 -17.87 7.79 -4.88
CA ALA A 126 -18.31 9.13 -5.23
C ALA A 126 -19.83 9.31 -5.00
N ASP A 127 -20.65 8.36 -5.44
CA ASP A 127 -22.10 8.37 -5.25
C ASP A 127 -22.50 8.29 -3.76
N ALA A 128 -21.71 7.56 -2.96
CA ALA A 128 -21.92 7.52 -1.52
C ALA A 128 -21.63 8.88 -0.88
N LEU A 129 -20.52 9.52 -1.25
CA LEU A 129 -20.13 10.82 -0.70
C LEU A 129 -21.13 11.93 -1.00
N VAL A 130 -21.77 11.92 -2.16
CA VAL A 130 -22.78 12.95 -2.52
C VAL A 130 -24.04 12.85 -1.64
N LYS A 131 -24.30 11.71 -1.03
CA LYS A 131 -25.52 11.43 -0.25
C LYS A 131 -25.36 11.59 1.25
N VAL A 132 -24.12 11.77 1.75
CA VAL A 132 -23.86 11.82 3.20
C VAL A 132 -24.24 13.17 3.82
N LYS A 133 -24.60 13.13 5.09
CA LYS A 133 -24.91 14.32 5.89
C LYS A 133 -23.64 15.07 6.32
N LYS A 134 -22.58 14.30 6.60
CA LYS A 134 -21.32 14.85 7.09
C LYS A 134 -20.16 13.98 6.63
N VAL A 135 -19.06 14.64 6.24
CA VAL A 135 -17.80 13.99 5.87
C VAL A 135 -16.77 14.22 6.96
N TYR A 136 -16.28 13.15 7.54
CA TYR A 136 -15.12 13.17 8.43
C TYR A 136 -13.87 12.79 7.61
N ILE A 137 -12.75 13.48 7.86
CA ILE A 137 -11.49 13.21 7.17
C ILE A 137 -10.40 13.02 8.22
N ILE A 138 -9.68 11.91 8.17
CA ILE A 138 -8.58 11.62 9.09
C ILE A 138 -7.28 11.35 8.34
N GLY A 139 -6.20 11.97 8.79
CA GLY A 139 -4.82 11.69 8.40
C GLY A 139 -3.92 11.76 9.62
N ALA A 140 -2.87 10.94 9.66
CA ALA A 140 -1.91 10.94 10.76
C ALA A 140 -0.47 11.13 10.26
N GLY A 141 0.33 11.92 10.97
CA GLY A 141 1.70 12.25 10.56
C GLY A 141 1.71 12.99 9.22
N SER A 142 2.49 12.54 8.25
CA SER A 142 2.60 13.18 6.92
C SER A 142 1.28 13.19 6.13
N SER A 143 0.38 12.24 6.36
CA SER A 143 -0.92 12.23 5.68
C SER A 143 -1.90 13.28 6.21
N LEU A 144 -1.63 13.91 7.35
CA LEU A 144 -2.44 15.02 7.86
C LEU A 144 -2.42 16.22 6.91
N ALA A 145 -1.30 16.51 6.26
CA ALA A 145 -1.23 17.60 5.27
C ALA A 145 -2.20 17.38 4.10
N ILE A 146 -2.28 16.15 3.59
CA ILE A 146 -3.22 15.79 2.52
C ILE A 146 -4.67 15.79 3.04
N ALA A 147 -4.91 15.32 4.25
CA ALA A 147 -6.22 15.37 4.88
C ALA A 147 -6.71 16.83 5.07
N THR A 148 -5.82 17.74 5.46
CA THR A 148 -6.11 19.17 5.59
C THR A 148 -6.44 19.79 4.24
N PHE A 149 -5.64 19.50 3.21
CA PHE A 149 -5.89 19.94 1.83
C PHE A 149 -7.27 19.46 1.35
N LEU A 150 -7.55 18.17 1.48
CA LEU A 150 -8.83 17.59 1.08
C LEU A 150 -10.00 18.20 1.85
N SER A 151 -9.86 18.39 3.16
CA SER A 151 -10.89 19.01 4.02
C SER A 151 -11.22 20.42 3.58
N HIS A 152 -10.22 21.22 3.20
CA HIS A 152 -10.43 22.56 2.67
C HIS A 152 -11.29 22.54 1.40
N TYR A 153 -10.93 21.73 0.41
CA TYR A 153 -11.69 21.67 -0.84
C TYR A 153 -13.07 21.02 -0.66
N PHE A 154 -13.20 20.05 0.21
CA PHE A 154 -14.49 19.44 0.49
C PHE A 154 -15.44 20.41 1.19
N SER A 155 -14.95 21.31 2.04
CA SER A 155 -15.78 22.33 2.67
C SER A 155 -16.36 23.37 1.69
N LEU A 156 -15.86 23.42 0.45
CA LEU A 156 -16.44 24.24 -0.62
C LEU A 156 -17.62 23.54 -1.33
N VAL A 157 -17.76 22.22 -1.15
CA VAL A 157 -18.72 21.39 -1.88
C VAL A 157 -19.75 20.76 -0.93
N PHE A 158 -19.35 20.41 0.28
CA PHE A 158 -20.20 19.75 1.29
C PHE A 158 -20.52 20.70 2.44
N ASP A 159 -21.76 20.70 2.89
CA ASP A 159 -22.23 21.57 3.97
C ASP A 159 -21.57 21.27 5.33
N SER A 160 -21.15 20.01 5.54
CA SER A 160 -20.53 19.60 6.80
C SER A 160 -19.30 18.72 6.58
N VAL A 161 -18.14 19.29 6.85
CA VAL A 161 -16.84 18.60 6.77
C VAL A 161 -16.09 18.76 8.09
N GLN A 162 -15.57 17.67 8.63
CA GLN A 162 -14.78 17.71 9.86
C GLN A 162 -13.43 17.01 9.67
N LEU A 163 -12.35 17.81 9.77
CA LEU A 163 -11.00 17.29 9.83
C LEU A 163 -10.71 16.75 11.23
N ILE A 164 -10.29 15.50 11.32
CA ILE A 164 -9.81 14.86 12.54
C ILE A 164 -8.29 15.05 12.59
N SER A 165 -7.83 16.04 13.36
CA SER A 165 -6.42 16.43 13.47
C SER A 165 -5.75 15.99 14.78
N ALA A 166 -6.46 15.19 15.59
CA ALA A 166 -5.99 14.77 16.90
C ALA A 166 -4.83 13.78 16.86
N THR A 167 -3.95 13.86 17.85
CA THR A 167 -2.76 13.01 17.96
C THR A 167 -2.95 11.81 18.88
N SER A 168 -3.87 11.87 19.85
CA SER A 168 -4.20 10.76 20.75
C SER A 168 -5.44 10.00 20.29
N GLU A 169 -5.53 8.70 20.61
CA GLU A 169 -6.71 7.88 20.29
C GLU A 169 -7.98 8.42 20.97
N ALA A 170 -7.87 8.86 22.21
CA ALA A 170 -9.00 9.42 22.95
C ALA A 170 -9.56 10.69 22.29
N GLN A 171 -8.69 11.60 21.86
CA GLN A 171 -9.11 12.82 21.14
C GLN A 171 -9.71 12.50 19.76
N ILE A 172 -9.19 11.48 19.04
CA ILE A 172 -9.77 11.02 17.78
C ILE A 172 -11.20 10.55 18.01
N LEU A 173 -11.42 9.68 19.00
CA LEU A 173 -12.75 9.18 19.34
C LEU A 173 -13.69 10.31 19.81
N GLN A 174 -13.19 11.27 20.58
CA GLN A 174 -13.96 12.45 20.98
C GLN A 174 -14.44 13.27 19.78
N GLN A 175 -13.56 13.47 18.75
CA GLN A 175 -13.95 14.18 17.54
C GLN A 175 -14.92 13.38 16.65
N MET A 176 -15.00 12.06 16.84
CA MET A 176 -15.87 11.15 16.10
C MET A 176 -17.07 10.66 16.93
N VAL A 177 -17.31 11.20 18.12
CA VAL A 177 -18.33 10.66 19.04
C VAL A 177 -19.74 10.62 18.42
N HIS A 178 -20.03 11.55 17.52
CA HIS A 178 -21.34 11.69 16.85
C HIS A 178 -21.40 11.04 15.47
N ILE A 179 -20.33 10.36 15.02
CA ILE A 179 -20.36 9.67 13.73
C ILE A 179 -21.37 8.53 13.76
N GLY A 180 -22.18 8.38 12.73
CA GLY A 180 -23.21 7.36 12.64
C GLY A 180 -23.80 7.27 11.26
N GLU A 181 -24.94 6.61 11.16
CA GLU A 181 -25.64 6.34 9.91
C GLU A 181 -25.91 7.62 9.10
N GLY A 182 -25.50 7.62 7.84
CA GLY A 182 -25.59 8.76 6.92
C GLY A 182 -24.38 9.68 6.95
N ASP A 183 -23.32 9.36 7.71
CA ASP A 183 -22.02 10.04 7.66
C ASP A 183 -21.01 9.22 6.85
N ALA A 184 -19.90 9.84 6.45
CA ALA A 184 -18.77 9.13 5.86
C ALA A 184 -17.45 9.50 6.55
N LEU A 185 -16.53 8.54 6.64
CA LEU A 185 -15.15 8.76 7.06
C LEU A 185 -14.17 8.44 5.94
N ILE A 186 -13.36 9.41 5.56
CA ILE A 186 -12.23 9.25 4.64
C ILE A 186 -10.94 9.16 5.44
N GLY A 187 -10.26 8.01 5.38
CA GLY A 187 -8.96 7.78 6.00
C GLY A 187 -7.81 7.88 5.01
N ILE A 188 -6.86 8.79 5.25
CA ILE A 188 -5.65 8.95 4.43
C ILE A 188 -4.45 8.42 5.21
N SER A 189 -3.79 7.41 4.66
CA SER A 189 -2.61 6.81 5.27
C SER A 189 -1.69 6.21 4.22
N PHE A 190 -0.39 6.47 4.35
CA PHE A 190 0.64 5.90 3.50
C PHE A 190 1.16 4.57 4.04
N PRO A 191 1.93 3.79 3.26
CA PRO A 191 2.58 2.55 3.73
C PRO A 191 3.26 2.72 5.09
N ARG A 192 3.15 1.71 5.95
CA ARG A 192 3.27 1.69 7.42
C ARG A 192 2.04 2.29 8.09
N TYR A 193 0.89 1.99 7.53
CA TYR A 193 -0.42 2.51 7.89
C TYR A 193 -0.58 2.83 9.38
N SER A 194 -1.11 4.01 9.66
CA SER A 194 -1.37 4.46 11.03
C SER A 194 -2.41 3.56 11.70
N LYS A 195 -2.01 2.91 12.80
CA LYS A 195 -2.96 2.13 13.63
C LYS A 195 -4.15 2.98 14.08
N LYS A 196 -3.94 4.28 14.31
CA LYS A 196 -4.99 5.22 14.71
C LYS A 196 -6.02 5.42 13.60
N ALA A 197 -5.55 5.63 12.34
CA ALA A 197 -6.46 5.76 11.20
C ALA A 197 -7.25 4.47 10.96
N VAL A 198 -6.62 3.30 11.06
CA VAL A 198 -7.31 2.01 10.92
C VAL A 198 -8.36 1.80 12.01
N LYS A 199 -8.05 2.13 13.27
CA LYS A 199 -9.03 2.06 14.37
C LYS A 199 -10.19 3.01 14.17
N ALA A 200 -9.92 4.23 13.70
CA ALA A 200 -10.96 5.22 13.39
C ALA A 200 -11.92 4.74 12.30
N LEU A 201 -11.37 4.18 11.20
CA LEU A 201 -12.17 3.59 10.12
C LEU A 201 -13.05 2.44 10.62
N LYS A 202 -12.49 1.54 11.45
CA LYS A 202 -13.26 0.46 12.06
C LYS A 202 -14.38 0.99 12.95
N TYR A 203 -14.06 1.95 13.82
CA TYR A 203 -15.06 2.58 14.69
C TYR A 203 -16.21 3.23 13.92
N ALA A 204 -15.90 3.92 12.80
CA ALA A 204 -16.92 4.50 11.93
C ALA A 204 -17.79 3.40 11.27
N SER A 205 -17.16 2.36 10.72
CA SER A 205 -17.84 1.23 10.09
C SER A 205 -18.74 0.45 11.05
N ASP A 206 -18.37 0.32 12.31
CA ASP A 206 -19.17 -0.35 13.35
C ASP A 206 -20.42 0.47 13.75
N ARG A 207 -20.53 1.73 13.29
CA ARG A 207 -21.64 2.65 13.57
C ARG A 207 -22.53 2.97 12.35
N GLY A 208 -22.31 2.31 11.22
CA GLY A 208 -23.04 2.52 9.96
C GLY A 208 -22.34 3.46 9.01
#